data_eded3d5fa53a4a15ec0eca5070a79b92
#
_entry.id   eded3d5fa53a4a15ec0eca5070a79b92
#
_cell.length_a   1.000
_cell.length_b   1.000
_cell.length_c   1.000
_cell.angle_alpha   90.00
_cell.angle_beta   90.00
_cell.angle_gamma   90.00
#
_symmetry.space_group_name_H-M   'P 1'
#
loop_
_entity.id
_entity.type
_entity.pdbx_description
1 polymer ?
#
loop_
_entity_poly.entity_id
_entity_poly.type
_entity_poly.pdbx_seq_one_letter_code
_entity_poly.pdbx_strand_id
1 'polypeptide(L)'
;MQRKKRMPHLAVRIIRQEHAALAAMLRCRALLDRLDDDHARGERKIRNVEHALLGFEMMGESRRMEFESAVGRFADFYLEHMALEEREILPLAERVLTPEDWRELDEAFRANRDPLTGCTPDAPYQALFTRIVNMVPAPIGLGTEV
;
A
#
# COMPACT_ATOMS: atom_id res chain seq x y z
N MET A 1 55.42 -7.20 18.58
CA MET A 1 54.82 -8.36 17.92
C MET A 1 53.55 -7.90 17.21
N GLN A 2 53.63 -7.51 15.92
CA GLN A 2 52.50 -7.04 15.16
C GLN A 2 51.69 -8.24 14.63
N ARG A 3 50.44 -8.41 15.07
CA ARG A 3 49.49 -9.36 14.51
C ARG A 3 49.22 -8.98 13.06
N LYS A 4 49.75 -9.70 12.08
CA LYS A 4 49.36 -9.62 10.67
C LYS A 4 47.84 -9.89 10.59
N LYS A 5 47.06 -8.83 10.30
CA LYS A 5 45.62 -8.94 9.96
C LYS A 5 45.52 -9.76 8.67
N ARG A 6 45.18 -11.06 8.80
CA ARG A 6 44.95 -11.93 7.64
C ARG A 6 43.77 -11.35 6.86
N MET A 7 44.02 -10.83 5.67
CA MET A 7 42.96 -10.49 4.72
C MET A 7 42.17 -11.77 4.41
N PRO A 8 40.86 -11.77 4.52
CA PRO A 8 40.07 -12.95 4.14
C PRO A 8 40.33 -13.29 2.69
N HIS A 9 40.52 -14.58 2.38
CA HIS A 9 40.74 -15.05 1.03
C HIS A 9 39.64 -14.51 0.09
N LEU A 10 40.00 -14.12 -1.14
CA LEU A 10 39.10 -13.57 -2.16
C LEU A 10 37.84 -14.44 -2.34
N ALA A 11 38.01 -15.76 -2.34
CA ALA A 11 36.91 -16.71 -2.41
C ALA A 11 35.87 -16.55 -1.28
N VAL A 12 36.31 -16.36 -0.01
CA VAL A 12 35.40 -16.15 1.12
C VAL A 12 34.61 -14.86 0.98
N ARG A 13 35.23 -13.83 0.40
CA ARG A 13 34.58 -12.55 0.15
C ARG A 13 33.53 -12.65 -0.93
N ILE A 14 33.84 -13.35 -2.04
CA ILE A 14 32.90 -13.60 -3.15
C ILE A 14 31.70 -14.41 -2.65
N ILE A 15 31.92 -15.53 -1.96
CA ILE A 15 30.85 -16.37 -1.41
C ILE A 15 29.92 -15.56 -0.48
N ARG A 16 30.48 -14.71 0.39
CA ARG A 16 29.67 -13.85 1.27
C ARG A 16 28.84 -12.82 0.50
N GLN A 17 29.37 -12.26 -0.59
CA GLN A 17 28.63 -11.32 -1.44
C GLN A 17 27.50 -12.03 -2.19
N GLU A 18 27.74 -13.21 -2.74
CA GLU A 18 26.72 -14.02 -3.40
C GLU A 18 25.61 -14.46 -2.44
N HIS A 19 25.96 -14.91 -1.23
CA HIS A 19 24.97 -15.25 -0.21
C HIS A 19 24.15 -14.04 0.24
N ALA A 20 24.78 -12.87 0.37
CA ALA A 20 24.06 -11.65 0.72
C ALA A 20 23.09 -11.22 -0.38
N ALA A 21 23.49 -11.32 -1.66
CA ALA A 21 22.63 -11.04 -2.81
C ALA A 21 21.45 -12.02 -2.88
N LEU A 22 21.70 -13.33 -2.73
CA LEU A 22 20.64 -14.33 -2.71
C LEU A 22 19.65 -14.10 -1.53
N ALA A 23 20.17 -13.81 -0.34
CA ALA A 23 19.32 -13.49 0.81
C ALA A 23 18.49 -12.22 0.60
N ALA A 24 19.03 -11.22 -0.10
CA ALA A 24 18.27 -10.03 -0.48
C ALA A 24 17.16 -10.36 -1.48
N MET A 25 17.45 -11.16 -2.52
CA MET A 25 16.45 -11.61 -3.49
C MET A 25 15.32 -12.41 -2.84
N LEU A 26 15.64 -13.32 -1.91
CA LEU A 26 14.65 -14.11 -1.18
C LEU A 26 13.75 -13.23 -0.30
N ARG A 27 14.32 -12.21 0.35
CA ARG A 27 13.52 -11.24 1.13
C ARG A 27 12.62 -10.41 0.23
N CYS A 28 13.10 -9.94 -0.93
CA CYS A 28 12.29 -9.23 -1.91
C CYS A 28 11.12 -10.10 -2.38
N ARG A 29 11.37 -11.36 -2.69
CA ARG A 29 10.33 -12.30 -3.12
C ARG A 29 9.27 -12.50 -2.05
N ALA A 30 9.67 -12.79 -0.81
CA ALA A 30 8.74 -12.97 0.30
C ALA A 30 7.90 -11.71 0.59
N LEU A 31 8.47 -10.52 0.38
CA LEU A 31 7.77 -9.26 0.54
C LEU A 31 6.71 -9.05 -0.54
N LEU A 32 7.03 -9.37 -1.80
CA LEU A 32 6.08 -9.31 -2.92
C LEU A 32 4.97 -10.34 -2.76
N ASP A 33 5.29 -11.58 -2.39
CA ASP A 33 4.29 -12.62 -2.14
C ASP A 33 3.32 -12.18 -1.01
N ARG A 34 3.82 -11.51 0.03
CA ARG A 34 2.99 -10.92 1.09
C ARG A 34 2.08 -9.80 0.57
N LEU A 35 2.60 -8.94 -0.31
CA LEU A 35 1.82 -7.85 -0.91
C LEU A 35 0.67 -8.40 -1.76
N ASP A 36 0.93 -9.43 -2.58
CA ASP A 36 -0.10 -10.12 -3.37
C ASP A 36 -1.18 -10.73 -2.48
N ASP A 37 -0.79 -11.38 -1.38
CA ASP A 37 -1.74 -11.91 -0.38
C ASP A 37 -2.58 -10.81 0.26
N ASP A 38 -1.97 -9.66 0.58
CA ASP A 38 -2.66 -8.50 1.15
C ASP A 38 -3.64 -7.88 0.15
N HIS A 39 -3.30 -7.78 -1.13
CA HIS A 39 -4.22 -7.34 -2.19
C HIS A 39 -5.44 -8.27 -2.28
N ALA A 40 -5.23 -9.59 -2.33
CA ALA A 40 -6.32 -10.56 -2.34
C ALA A 40 -7.20 -10.50 -1.08
N ARG A 41 -6.62 -10.19 0.08
CA ARG A 41 -7.36 -9.95 1.34
C ARG A 41 -8.16 -8.66 1.29
N GLY A 42 -7.58 -7.59 0.74
CA GLY A 42 -8.22 -6.29 0.53
C GLY A 42 -9.48 -6.42 -0.30
N GLU A 43 -9.42 -7.13 -1.42
CA GLU A 43 -10.58 -7.40 -2.27
C GLU A 43 -11.71 -8.14 -1.53
N ARG A 44 -11.37 -9.12 -0.69
CA ARG A 44 -12.40 -9.81 0.14
C ARG A 44 -13.03 -8.87 1.16
N LYS A 45 -12.24 -7.97 1.76
CA LYS A 45 -12.73 -6.99 2.73
C LYS A 45 -13.63 -5.94 2.09
N ILE A 46 -13.30 -5.47 0.88
CA ILE A 46 -14.16 -4.57 0.09
C ILE A 46 -15.51 -5.24 -0.17
N ARG A 47 -15.52 -6.48 -0.66
CA ARG A 47 -16.79 -7.21 -0.88
C ARG A 47 -17.62 -7.36 0.40
N ASN A 48 -16.97 -7.50 1.57
CA ASN A 48 -17.68 -7.51 2.85
C ASN A 48 -18.29 -6.15 3.21
N VAL A 49 -17.61 -5.06 2.89
CA VAL A 49 -18.15 -3.69 3.07
C VAL A 49 -19.34 -3.47 2.16
N GLU A 50 -19.24 -3.84 0.89
CA GLU A 50 -20.33 -3.74 -0.10
C GLU A 50 -21.56 -4.54 0.34
N HIS A 51 -21.37 -5.78 0.83
CA HIS A 51 -22.45 -6.61 1.34
C HIS A 51 -23.11 -6.00 2.58
N ALA A 52 -22.31 -5.50 3.51
CA ALA A 52 -22.82 -4.86 4.73
C ALA A 52 -23.55 -3.55 4.41
N LEU A 53 -23.06 -2.76 3.44
CA LEU A 53 -23.72 -1.54 2.93
C LEU A 53 -25.09 -1.89 2.35
N LEU A 54 -25.18 -2.90 1.49
CA LEU A 54 -26.46 -3.33 0.93
C LEU A 54 -27.45 -3.74 2.04
N GLY A 55 -26.97 -4.46 3.05
CA GLY A 55 -27.77 -4.81 4.21
C GLY A 55 -28.30 -3.57 4.96
N PHE A 56 -27.44 -2.55 5.14
CA PHE A 56 -27.80 -1.29 5.77
C PHE A 56 -28.82 -0.49 4.91
N GLU A 57 -28.61 -0.41 3.60
CA GLU A 57 -29.56 0.25 2.69
C GLU A 57 -30.96 -0.38 2.67
N MET A 58 -31.01 -1.71 2.75
CA MET A 58 -32.29 -2.44 2.72
C MET A 58 -33.00 -2.49 4.07
N MET A 59 -32.27 -2.55 5.19
CA MET A 59 -32.81 -2.84 6.52
C MET A 59 -32.61 -1.67 7.52
N GLY A 60 -31.94 -0.60 7.10
CA GLY A 60 -31.74 0.62 7.89
C GLY A 60 -30.93 0.40 9.18
N GLU A 61 -31.33 1.13 10.22
CA GLU A 61 -30.58 1.19 11.51
C GLU A 61 -30.27 -0.17 12.15
N SER A 62 -31.08 -1.19 11.88
CA SER A 62 -30.82 -2.55 12.41
C SER A 62 -29.50 -3.17 11.90
N ARG A 63 -28.95 -2.66 10.78
CA ARG A 63 -27.71 -3.13 10.16
C ARG A 63 -26.57 -2.10 10.21
N ARG A 64 -26.78 -0.95 10.83
CA ARG A 64 -25.77 0.11 10.95
C ARG A 64 -24.47 -0.41 11.56
N MET A 65 -24.53 -1.04 12.72
CA MET A 65 -23.36 -1.54 13.43
C MET A 65 -22.54 -2.55 12.63
N GLU A 66 -23.21 -3.37 11.84
CA GLU A 66 -22.55 -4.35 10.97
C GLU A 66 -21.77 -3.64 9.85
N PHE A 67 -22.38 -2.64 9.25
CA PHE A 67 -21.75 -1.82 8.21
C PHE A 67 -20.55 -1.01 8.78
N GLU A 68 -20.75 -0.27 9.86
CA GLU A 68 -19.67 0.50 10.50
C GLU A 68 -18.49 -0.40 10.91
N SER A 69 -18.79 -1.59 11.44
CA SER A 69 -17.75 -2.57 11.79
C SER A 69 -17.01 -3.13 10.57
N ALA A 70 -17.70 -3.33 9.44
CA ALA A 70 -17.06 -3.76 8.20
C ALA A 70 -16.13 -2.68 7.64
N VAL A 71 -16.58 -1.41 7.64
CA VAL A 71 -15.77 -0.25 7.24
C VAL A 71 -14.55 -0.10 8.13
N GLY A 72 -14.71 -0.16 9.46
CA GLY A 72 -13.59 -0.06 10.41
C GLY A 72 -12.52 -1.12 10.14
N ARG A 73 -12.93 -2.40 10.02
CA ARG A 73 -11.99 -3.49 9.71
C ARG A 73 -11.30 -3.35 8.35
N PHE A 74 -11.95 -2.74 7.38
CA PHE A 74 -11.33 -2.43 6.10
C PHE A 74 -10.33 -1.30 6.23
N ALA A 75 -10.69 -0.22 6.92
CA ALA A 75 -9.82 0.93 7.15
C ALA A 75 -8.54 0.54 7.91
N ASP A 76 -8.66 -0.22 9.01
CA ASP A 76 -7.50 -0.71 9.77
C ASP A 76 -6.56 -1.53 8.90
N PHE A 77 -7.13 -2.47 8.14
CA PHE A 77 -6.35 -3.29 7.21
C PHE A 77 -5.64 -2.45 6.15
N TYR A 78 -6.33 -1.46 5.57
CA TYR A 78 -5.77 -0.62 4.51
C TYR A 78 -4.64 0.25 5.03
N LEU A 79 -4.77 0.80 6.22
CA LEU A 79 -3.70 1.58 6.87
C LEU A 79 -2.45 0.72 7.18
N GLU A 80 -2.64 -0.52 7.62
CA GLU A 80 -1.53 -1.47 7.82
C GLU A 80 -0.83 -1.80 6.50
N HIS A 81 -1.60 -2.02 5.43
CA HIS A 81 -1.09 -2.30 4.08
C HIS A 81 -0.29 -1.12 3.53
N MET A 82 -0.82 0.10 3.58
CA MET A 82 -0.09 1.31 3.17
C MET A 82 1.20 1.49 3.97
N ALA A 83 1.16 1.27 5.28
CA ALA A 83 2.34 1.37 6.13
C ALA A 83 3.42 0.32 5.78
N LEU A 84 3.04 -0.86 5.28
CA LEU A 84 3.97 -1.85 4.74
C LEU A 84 4.63 -1.36 3.45
N GLU A 85 3.83 -0.84 2.52
CA GLU A 85 4.34 -0.29 1.26
C GLU A 85 5.32 0.84 1.51
N GLU A 86 4.97 1.81 2.33
CA GLU A 86 5.82 2.96 2.64
C GLU A 86 7.14 2.59 3.33
N ARG A 87 7.10 1.63 4.26
CA ARG A 87 8.28 1.28 5.05
C ARG A 87 9.21 0.28 4.36
N GLU A 88 8.68 -0.59 3.53
CA GLU A 88 9.44 -1.72 2.99
C GLU A 88 9.46 -1.74 1.46
N ILE A 89 8.32 -1.51 0.79
CA ILE A 89 8.23 -1.60 -0.68
C ILE A 89 8.85 -0.38 -1.36
N LEU A 90 8.44 0.83 -0.99
CA LEU A 90 8.95 2.04 -1.64
C LEU A 90 10.47 2.19 -1.50
N PRO A 91 11.09 2.00 -0.30
CA PRO A 91 12.54 2.05 -0.19
C PRO A 91 13.26 0.93 -0.95
N LEU A 92 12.60 -0.20 -1.21
CA LEU A 92 13.13 -1.25 -2.06
C LEU A 92 13.05 -0.84 -3.53
N ALA A 93 11.90 -0.33 -3.97
CA ALA A 93 11.67 0.17 -5.32
C ALA A 93 12.69 1.25 -5.71
N GLU A 94 12.92 2.25 -4.84
CA GLU A 94 13.94 3.30 -5.04
C GLU A 94 15.35 2.76 -5.30
N ARG A 95 15.68 1.58 -4.78
CA ARG A 95 17.01 0.98 -4.93
C ARG A 95 17.16 0.09 -6.17
N VAL A 96 16.05 -0.45 -6.68
CA VAL A 96 16.10 -1.48 -7.73
C VAL A 96 15.53 -1.01 -9.06
N LEU A 97 14.59 -0.05 -9.05
CA LEU A 97 13.95 0.45 -10.26
C LEU A 97 14.85 1.43 -11.01
N THR A 98 14.87 1.28 -12.33
CA THR A 98 15.56 2.20 -13.23
C THR A 98 14.71 3.45 -13.50
N PRO A 99 15.29 4.55 -14.05
CA PRO A 99 14.50 5.71 -14.48
C PRO A 99 13.42 5.36 -15.53
N GLU A 100 13.66 4.35 -16.34
CA GLU A 100 12.70 3.80 -17.29
C GLU A 100 11.49 3.19 -16.59
N ASP A 101 11.74 2.33 -15.59
CA ASP A 101 10.67 1.70 -14.79
C ASP A 101 9.81 2.76 -14.08
N TRP A 102 10.44 3.79 -13.51
CA TRP A 102 9.74 4.90 -12.87
C TRP A 102 8.85 5.67 -13.84
N ARG A 103 9.29 5.87 -15.08
CA ARG A 103 8.48 6.54 -16.10
C ARG A 103 7.26 5.70 -16.48
N GLU A 104 7.43 4.38 -16.65
CA GLU A 104 6.32 3.46 -16.94
C GLU A 104 5.30 3.45 -15.80
N LEU A 105 5.76 3.45 -14.55
CA LEU A 105 4.89 3.56 -13.37
C LEU A 105 4.12 4.89 -13.36
N ASP A 106 4.78 6.01 -13.58
CA ASP A 106 4.14 7.32 -13.66
C ASP A 106 3.05 7.37 -14.75
N GLU A 107 3.30 6.78 -15.91
CA GLU A 107 2.32 6.67 -16.99
C GLU A 107 1.12 5.81 -16.58
N ALA A 108 1.36 4.68 -15.91
CA ALA A 108 0.31 3.81 -15.39
C ALA A 108 -0.56 4.49 -14.33
N PHE A 109 0.07 5.22 -13.38
CA PHE A 109 -0.66 6.00 -12.36
C PHE A 109 -1.52 7.10 -12.99
N ARG A 110 -0.99 7.82 -13.98
CA ARG A 110 -1.78 8.84 -14.71
C ARG A 110 -2.95 8.23 -15.47
N ALA A 111 -2.79 7.04 -16.04
CA ALA A 111 -3.86 6.33 -16.74
C ALA A 111 -4.96 5.84 -15.79
N ASN A 112 -4.64 5.57 -14.53
CA ASN A 112 -5.58 5.14 -13.50
C ASN A 112 -6.58 6.22 -13.06
N ARG A 113 -6.34 7.50 -13.41
CA ARG A 113 -7.23 8.63 -13.18
C ARG A 113 -7.67 8.81 -11.72
N ASP A 114 -6.74 8.53 -10.78
CA ASP A 114 -7.01 8.72 -9.36
C ASP A 114 -7.28 10.21 -9.05
N PRO A 115 -8.42 10.55 -8.42
CA PRO A 115 -8.75 11.93 -8.04
C PRO A 115 -7.72 12.56 -7.08
N LEU A 116 -7.06 11.77 -6.23
CA LEU A 116 -6.03 12.27 -5.29
C LEU A 116 -4.75 12.69 -6.02
N THR A 117 -4.51 12.20 -7.23
CA THR A 117 -3.40 12.63 -8.09
C THR A 117 -3.74 13.81 -9.01
N GLY A 118 -4.88 14.47 -8.78
CA GLY A 118 -5.34 15.64 -9.53
C GLY A 118 -6.20 15.33 -10.74
N CYS A 119 -6.60 14.07 -10.94
CA CYS A 119 -7.55 13.70 -11.96
C CYS A 119 -8.99 14.07 -11.52
N THR A 120 -9.78 14.62 -12.46
CA THR A 120 -11.18 14.92 -12.16
C THR A 120 -11.97 13.62 -11.97
N PRO A 121 -12.67 13.43 -10.84
CA PRO A 121 -13.54 12.28 -10.64
C PRO A 121 -14.66 12.23 -11.69
N ASP A 122 -15.15 11.04 -11.97
CA ASP A 122 -16.35 10.90 -12.81
C ASP A 122 -17.53 11.63 -12.18
N ALA A 123 -18.35 12.27 -13.01
CA ALA A 123 -19.44 13.16 -12.58
C ALA A 123 -20.34 12.62 -11.45
N PRO A 124 -20.71 11.33 -11.40
CA PRO A 124 -21.50 10.78 -10.31
C PRO A 124 -20.82 10.83 -8.94
N TYR A 125 -19.48 10.81 -8.91
CA TYR A 125 -18.69 10.74 -7.69
C TYR A 125 -18.12 12.09 -7.26
N GLN A 126 -18.15 13.11 -8.13
CA GLN A 126 -17.54 14.40 -7.84
C GLN A 126 -18.14 15.08 -6.61
N ALA A 127 -19.46 15.08 -6.46
CA ALA A 127 -20.14 15.67 -5.31
C ALA A 127 -19.81 14.91 -4.00
N LEU A 128 -19.76 13.57 -4.06
CA LEU A 128 -19.39 12.72 -2.95
C LEU A 128 -17.93 12.94 -2.55
N PHE A 129 -17.02 12.93 -3.52
CA PHE A 129 -15.59 13.19 -3.28
C PHE A 129 -15.35 14.54 -2.62
N THR A 130 -15.94 15.61 -3.16
CA THR A 130 -15.86 16.96 -2.58
C THR A 130 -16.39 17.01 -1.15
N ARG A 131 -17.51 16.33 -0.87
CA ARG A 131 -18.07 16.24 0.47
C ARG A 131 -17.14 15.52 1.43
N ILE A 132 -16.54 14.39 1.04
CA ILE A 132 -15.59 13.64 1.86
C ILE A 132 -14.39 14.52 2.18
N VAL A 133 -13.75 15.11 1.17
CA VAL A 133 -12.56 15.97 1.36
C VAL A 133 -12.83 17.13 2.29
N ASN A 134 -14.00 17.74 2.22
CA ASN A 134 -14.39 18.87 3.08
C ASN A 134 -14.76 18.45 4.52
N MET A 135 -15.08 17.18 4.76
CA MET A 135 -15.41 16.66 6.10
C MET A 135 -14.20 16.09 6.84
N VAL A 136 -13.21 15.59 6.10
CA VAL A 136 -12.02 14.97 6.69
C VAL A 136 -11.02 16.06 7.11
N PRO A 137 -10.49 16.03 8.36
CA PRO A 137 -9.49 16.99 8.81
C PRO A 137 -8.18 16.95 8.02
N ALA A 138 -7.43 18.06 8.07
CA ALA A 138 -6.06 18.08 7.57
C ALA A 138 -5.19 17.06 8.35
N PRO A 139 -4.16 16.45 7.71
CA PRO A 139 -3.65 16.73 6.38
C PRO A 139 -4.37 15.99 5.23
N ILE A 140 -5.29 15.08 5.51
CA ILE A 140 -5.96 14.23 4.51
C ILE A 140 -7.02 15.01 3.74
N GLY A 141 -7.78 15.85 4.42
CA GLY A 141 -8.84 16.66 3.83
C GLY A 141 -8.73 18.14 4.18
N LEU A 142 -9.82 18.88 3.93
CA LEU A 142 -9.94 20.32 4.16
C LEU A 142 -10.88 20.67 5.33
N GLY A 143 -11.43 19.65 6.00
CA GLY A 143 -12.32 19.82 7.16
C GLY A 143 -11.58 20.40 8.37
N THR A 144 -12.32 21.03 9.26
CA THR A 144 -11.81 21.47 10.56
C THR A 144 -11.75 20.31 11.55
N GLU A 145 -10.72 20.26 12.39
CA GLU A 145 -10.69 19.36 13.55
C GLU A 145 -11.92 19.65 14.44
N VAL A 146 -12.64 18.59 14.81
CA VAL A 146 -13.81 18.65 15.71
C VAL A 146 -13.37 18.61 17.16
#